data_a7baa4832d943067a6414677af1a75c9
#
_entry.id   a7baa4832d943067a6414677af1a75c9
#
_cell.length_a   1.000
_cell.length_b   1.000
_cell.length_c   1.000
_cell.angle_alpha   90.00
_cell.angle_beta   90.00
_cell.angle_gamma   90.00
#
_symmetry.space_group_name_H-M   'P 1'
#
loop_
_entity.id
_entity.type
_entity.pdbx_description
1 polymer ?
#
loop_
_entity_poly.entity_id
_entity_poly.type
_entity_poly.pdbx_seq_one_letter_code
_entity_poly.pdbx_strand_id
1 'polypeptide(L)'
;MKRLYGALAASLMMVQLHAAHADPLAQGDLATFATRDGVTQSLFIAAPAQPPAWVIVLFGGTPGALHLGPGGATTLKGNFLIRSAQHWIDDGEAVVLVDTPSDHPEGVDDDFRHGKESLVDTQAIVAKVRERFPGGKIALVGTSAGTVSVGNALERDAKIADAFVLTSPVTLSRRHEATIADLDVDGTQARVLVLSNAGDMCPSSPADVAKRLAQNRRYDYIEVNSSDGDTSAAGRCGGHAPHGFLGIETDVIGRIQAWLKAPPQNASSAH
;
A
#
# COMPACT_ATOMS: atom_id res chain seq x y z
N MET A 1 35.26 9.05 66.11
CA MET A 1 35.25 8.25 64.84
C MET A 1 33.78 8.21 64.36
N LYS A 2 33.41 9.10 63.42
CA LYS A 2 32.08 9.14 62.82
C LYS A 2 32.20 8.52 61.42
N ARG A 3 31.49 7.42 61.18
CA ARG A 3 31.39 6.75 59.85
C ARG A 3 30.22 7.38 59.07
N LEU A 4 30.55 8.04 57.96
CA LEU A 4 29.56 8.43 56.94
C LEU A 4 29.23 7.24 56.07
N TYR A 5 27.97 6.88 55.96
CA TYR A 5 27.41 5.96 54.95
C TYR A 5 26.89 6.82 53.80
N GLY A 6 27.57 6.77 52.68
CA GLY A 6 27.05 7.33 51.41
C GLY A 6 26.10 6.33 50.77
N ALA A 7 24.86 6.73 50.60
CA ALA A 7 23.88 5.95 49.82
C ALA A 7 24.01 6.33 48.34
N LEU A 8 24.41 5.37 47.51
CA LEU A 8 24.35 5.50 46.04
C LEU A 8 22.91 5.20 45.60
N ALA A 9 22.23 6.22 45.13
CA ALA A 9 20.94 6.07 44.47
C ALA A 9 21.19 5.76 42.98
N ALA A 10 20.96 4.51 42.58
CA ALA A 10 20.95 4.10 41.17
C ALA A 10 19.62 4.48 40.54
N SER A 11 19.58 5.51 39.71
CA SER A 11 18.42 5.88 38.89
C SER A 11 18.29 4.89 37.73
N LEU A 12 17.29 4.00 37.81
CA LEU A 12 16.86 3.16 36.70
C LEU A 12 16.12 4.05 35.69
N MET A 13 16.76 4.40 34.57
CA MET A 13 16.08 4.96 33.41
C MET A 13 15.23 3.86 32.75
N MET A 14 13.93 3.85 32.99
CA MET A 14 13.00 3.06 32.19
C MET A 14 12.92 3.69 30.79
N VAL A 15 13.53 3.03 29.82
CA VAL A 15 13.27 3.31 28.40
C VAL A 15 11.87 2.77 28.12
N GLN A 16 10.89 3.68 28.05
CA GLN A 16 9.57 3.34 27.54
C GLN A 16 9.71 3.14 26.03
N LEU A 17 9.70 1.88 25.58
CA LEU A 17 9.42 1.56 24.18
C LEU A 17 7.97 2.01 23.92
N HIS A 18 7.82 3.16 23.30
CA HIS A 18 6.55 3.53 22.69
C HIS A 18 6.39 2.61 21.48
N ALA A 19 5.45 1.67 21.55
CA ALA A 19 4.93 1.04 20.35
C ALA A 19 4.39 2.19 19.46
N ALA A 20 5.05 2.42 18.34
CA ALA A 20 4.57 3.39 17.36
C ALA A 20 3.24 2.87 16.84
N HIS A 21 2.14 3.39 17.37
CA HIS A 21 0.83 3.19 16.78
C HIS A 21 0.87 3.90 15.43
N ALA A 22 0.60 3.14 14.36
CA ALA A 22 0.41 3.72 13.05
C ALA A 22 -0.83 4.63 13.09
N ASP A 23 -0.64 5.92 12.87
CA ASP A 23 -1.74 6.88 12.85
C ASP A 23 -2.20 7.10 11.41
N PRO A 24 -3.52 7.01 11.13
CA PRO A 24 -4.07 7.36 9.84
C PRO A 24 -3.78 8.83 9.52
N LEU A 25 -3.62 9.15 8.23
CA LEU A 25 -3.46 10.53 7.78
C LEU A 25 -4.66 11.38 8.25
N ALA A 26 -4.37 12.43 9.00
CA ALA A 26 -5.36 13.39 9.49
C ALA A 26 -5.16 14.80 8.89
N GLN A 27 -4.04 15.06 8.22
CA GLN A 27 -3.71 16.34 7.60
C GLN A 27 -3.40 16.12 6.12
N GLY A 28 -4.07 16.90 5.28
CA GLY A 28 -3.93 16.84 3.83
C GLY A 28 -5.05 17.59 3.12
N ASP A 29 -5.03 17.57 1.81
CA ASP A 29 -5.99 18.22 0.93
C ASP A 29 -6.96 17.21 0.34
N LEU A 30 -8.27 17.41 0.50
CA LEU A 30 -9.29 16.67 -0.22
C LEU A 30 -9.44 17.26 -1.63
N ALA A 31 -9.27 16.43 -2.65
CA ALA A 31 -9.46 16.79 -4.05
C ALA A 31 -10.51 15.88 -4.69
N THR A 32 -11.51 16.48 -5.36
CA THR A 32 -12.51 15.74 -6.13
C THR A 32 -12.55 16.28 -7.55
N PHE A 33 -12.50 15.39 -8.56
CA PHE A 33 -12.43 15.77 -9.97
C PHE A 33 -13.14 14.72 -10.84
N ALA A 34 -13.55 15.11 -12.04
CA ALA A 34 -14.19 14.20 -13.00
C ALA A 34 -13.15 13.25 -13.61
N THR A 35 -13.49 11.96 -13.73
CA THR A 35 -12.68 10.93 -14.37
C THR A 35 -13.36 10.35 -15.62
N ARG A 36 -14.66 10.14 -15.54
CA ARG A 36 -15.53 9.65 -16.61
C ARG A 36 -16.76 10.54 -16.74
N ASP A 37 -17.55 10.38 -17.79
CA ASP A 37 -18.78 11.14 -17.96
C ASP A 37 -19.75 10.92 -16.79
N GLY A 38 -20.09 12.00 -16.09
CA GLY A 38 -20.94 11.96 -14.90
C GLY A 38 -20.32 11.33 -13.64
N VAL A 39 -19.04 10.90 -13.67
CA VAL A 39 -18.35 10.23 -12.56
C VAL A 39 -17.20 11.07 -12.04
N THR A 40 -17.12 11.19 -10.72
CA THR A 40 -16.02 11.86 -10.02
C THR A 40 -15.21 10.90 -9.18
N GLN A 41 -13.95 11.27 -8.94
CA GLN A 41 -13.00 10.57 -8.08
C GLN A 41 -12.56 11.50 -6.97
N SER A 42 -12.51 10.99 -5.74
CA SER A 42 -11.96 11.73 -4.60
C SER A 42 -10.61 11.16 -4.17
N LEU A 43 -9.69 12.07 -3.86
CA LEU A 43 -8.37 11.79 -3.33
C LEU A 43 -8.14 12.57 -2.04
N PHE A 44 -7.45 11.99 -1.08
CA PHE A 44 -6.88 12.74 0.04
C PHE A 44 -5.36 12.75 -0.11
N ILE A 45 -4.78 13.95 -0.25
CA ILE A 45 -3.38 14.15 -0.62
C ILE A 45 -2.64 14.77 0.56
N ALA A 46 -1.66 14.07 1.10
CA ALA A 46 -0.76 14.58 2.11
C ALA A 46 0.68 14.60 1.58
N ALA A 47 1.44 15.62 1.94
CA ALA A 47 2.80 15.77 1.46
C ALA A 47 3.71 16.35 2.56
N PRO A 48 5.01 15.99 2.56
CA PRO A 48 5.99 16.63 3.42
C PRO A 48 6.22 18.09 2.99
N ALA A 49 6.90 18.86 3.86
CA ALA A 49 7.22 20.27 3.58
C ALA A 49 8.18 20.44 2.38
N GLN A 50 9.01 19.46 2.11
CA GLN A 50 9.94 19.45 0.97
C GLN A 50 9.33 18.71 -0.22
N PRO A 51 9.72 19.06 -1.47
CA PRO A 51 9.26 18.32 -2.65
C PRO A 51 9.60 16.82 -2.52
N PRO A 52 8.61 15.92 -2.62
CA PRO A 52 8.83 14.48 -2.44
C PRO A 52 9.56 13.88 -3.66
N ALA A 53 10.50 12.98 -3.40
CA ALA A 53 11.11 12.17 -4.46
C ALA A 53 10.13 11.11 -5.00
N TRP A 54 9.25 10.59 -4.13
CA TRP A 54 8.21 9.63 -4.46
C TRP A 54 6.84 10.11 -4.00
N VAL A 55 5.84 9.80 -4.79
CA VAL A 55 4.41 9.97 -4.47
C VAL A 55 3.78 8.60 -4.46
N ILE A 56 3.23 8.21 -3.31
CA ILE A 56 2.69 6.88 -3.06
C ILE A 56 1.16 6.94 -3.19
N VAL A 57 0.64 6.32 -4.23
CA VAL A 57 -0.81 6.26 -4.50
C VAL A 57 -1.36 4.94 -3.96
N LEU A 58 -2.21 5.01 -2.95
CA LEU A 58 -2.65 3.88 -2.14
C LEU A 58 -4.05 3.40 -2.53
N PHE A 59 -4.13 2.13 -2.97
CA PHE A 59 -5.37 1.42 -3.28
C PHE A 59 -5.69 0.43 -2.16
N GLY A 60 -6.71 0.74 -1.36
CA GLY A 60 -7.16 -0.10 -0.24
C GLY A 60 -7.76 -1.43 -0.69
N GLY A 61 -7.76 -2.41 0.21
CA GLY A 61 -8.47 -3.69 0.03
C GLY A 61 -9.99 -3.52 0.01
N THR A 62 -10.72 -4.65 0.03
CA THR A 62 -12.19 -4.67 0.04
C THR A 62 -12.77 -3.89 1.24
N PRO A 63 -13.81 -3.07 1.07
CA PRO A 63 -14.53 -2.77 -0.19
C PRO A 63 -13.87 -1.66 -1.03
N GLY A 64 -12.86 -0.98 -0.55
CA GLY A 64 -12.17 0.13 -1.20
C GLY A 64 -12.73 1.51 -0.85
N ALA A 65 -13.98 1.62 -0.44
CA ALA A 65 -14.59 2.88 -0.05
C ALA A 65 -13.96 3.45 1.23
N LEU A 66 -13.34 4.60 1.11
CA LEU A 66 -12.69 5.31 2.22
C LEU A 66 -13.60 6.39 2.80
N HIS A 67 -14.64 6.80 2.06
CA HIS A 67 -15.51 7.93 2.37
C HIS A 67 -14.66 9.13 2.82
N LEU A 68 -13.79 9.59 1.93
CA LEU A 68 -12.83 10.65 2.21
C LEU A 68 -13.53 11.96 2.59
N GLY A 69 -13.06 12.57 3.66
CA GLY A 69 -13.47 13.89 4.13
C GLY A 69 -12.26 14.80 4.38
N PRO A 70 -12.48 16.02 4.89
CA PRO A 70 -11.40 16.96 5.20
C PRO A 70 -10.35 16.43 6.20
N GLY A 71 -10.70 15.43 7.00
CA GLY A 71 -9.80 14.76 7.96
C GLY A 71 -9.29 13.40 7.47
N GLY A 72 -9.31 13.12 6.17
CA GLY A 72 -8.87 11.86 5.59
C GLY A 72 -9.95 10.79 5.52
N ALA A 73 -9.56 9.53 5.60
CA ALA A 73 -10.47 8.38 5.53
C ALA A 73 -11.39 8.30 6.76
N THR A 74 -12.70 8.15 6.54
CA THR A 74 -13.67 7.94 7.62
C THR A 74 -14.00 6.47 7.84
N THR A 75 -13.86 5.66 6.82
CA THR A 75 -14.02 4.20 6.82
C THR A 75 -12.69 3.50 6.52
N LEU A 76 -12.68 2.17 6.56
CA LEU A 76 -11.55 1.29 6.23
C LEU A 76 -10.24 1.62 7.00
N LYS A 77 -10.35 2.31 8.13
CA LYS A 77 -9.21 2.77 8.95
C LYS A 77 -8.32 1.64 9.46
N GLY A 78 -8.83 0.42 9.57
CA GLY A 78 -8.07 -0.77 9.93
C GLY A 78 -7.30 -1.40 8.77
N ASN A 79 -7.49 -0.95 7.52
CA ASN A 79 -6.71 -1.44 6.38
C ASN A 79 -5.23 -1.09 6.54
N PHE A 80 -4.33 -2.00 6.19
CA PHE A 80 -2.89 -1.83 6.32
C PHE A 80 -2.38 -0.51 5.76
N LEU A 81 -2.67 -0.21 4.48
CA LEU A 81 -2.18 1.00 3.82
C LEU A 81 -2.74 2.28 4.45
N ILE A 82 -4.02 2.24 4.88
CA ILE A 82 -4.70 3.41 5.41
C ILE A 82 -4.21 3.76 6.81
N ARG A 83 -4.11 2.75 7.73
CA ARG A 83 -3.65 3.01 9.09
C ARG A 83 -2.16 3.34 9.18
N SER A 84 -1.39 2.95 8.17
CA SER A 84 0.06 3.13 8.15
C SER A 84 0.50 4.27 7.24
N ALA A 85 -0.45 5.04 6.69
CA ALA A 85 -0.16 6.06 5.68
C ALA A 85 0.79 7.17 6.19
N GLN A 86 0.78 7.48 7.48
CA GLN A 86 1.66 8.49 8.08
C GLN A 86 3.15 8.12 7.96
N HIS A 87 3.51 6.83 8.02
CA HIS A 87 4.91 6.40 7.92
C HIS A 87 5.61 6.82 6.60
N TRP A 88 4.85 6.94 5.51
CA TRP A 88 5.40 7.43 4.25
C TRP A 88 5.75 8.92 4.32
N ILE A 89 4.88 9.72 4.94
CA ILE A 89 5.11 11.17 5.14
C ILE A 89 6.34 11.40 6.02
N ASP A 90 6.47 10.62 7.09
CA ASP A 90 7.57 10.74 8.05
C ASP A 90 8.94 10.44 7.41
N ASP A 91 8.96 9.64 6.34
CA ASP A 91 10.17 9.31 5.57
C ASP A 91 10.37 10.20 4.32
N GLY A 92 9.49 11.19 4.11
CA GLY A 92 9.62 12.24 3.09
C GLY A 92 8.93 11.95 1.76
N GLU A 93 8.08 10.93 1.65
CA GLU A 93 7.22 10.67 0.50
C GLU A 93 5.90 11.48 0.63
N ALA A 94 5.25 11.81 -0.50
CA ALA A 94 3.86 12.21 -0.51
C ALA A 94 2.94 10.99 -0.59
N VAL A 95 1.76 11.10 0.00
CA VAL A 95 0.74 10.03 0.02
C VAL A 95 -0.55 10.51 -0.61
N VAL A 96 -1.15 9.65 -1.40
CA VAL A 96 -2.46 9.85 -2.01
C VAL A 96 -3.35 8.66 -1.64
N LEU A 97 -4.36 8.88 -0.81
CA LEU A 97 -5.41 7.90 -0.56
C LEU A 97 -6.44 8.00 -1.69
N VAL A 98 -6.77 6.87 -2.29
CA VAL A 98 -7.74 6.77 -3.39
C VAL A 98 -9.05 6.23 -2.84
N ASP A 99 -10.15 6.99 -2.99
CA ASP A 99 -11.50 6.52 -2.69
C ASP A 99 -12.06 5.69 -3.85
N THR A 100 -13.25 5.14 -3.71
CA THR A 100 -14.01 4.58 -4.82
C THR A 100 -14.63 5.71 -5.66
N PRO A 101 -14.87 5.48 -6.97
CA PRO A 101 -15.51 6.48 -7.81
C PRO A 101 -16.98 6.70 -7.41
N SER A 102 -17.54 7.87 -7.76
CA SER A 102 -18.87 8.31 -7.29
C SER A 102 -20.05 7.44 -7.73
N ASP A 103 -19.87 6.64 -8.77
CA ASP A 103 -20.85 5.63 -9.22
C ASP A 103 -20.76 4.30 -8.43
N HIS A 104 -19.75 4.15 -7.56
CA HIS A 104 -19.55 3.00 -6.68
C HIS A 104 -19.24 3.47 -5.23
N PRO A 105 -20.12 4.27 -4.59
CA PRO A 105 -19.80 4.94 -3.34
C PRO A 105 -19.56 3.98 -2.16
N GLU A 106 -20.21 2.80 -2.18
CA GLU A 106 -20.11 1.82 -1.08
C GLU A 106 -18.96 0.80 -1.27
N GLY A 107 -18.33 0.79 -2.44
CA GLY A 107 -17.22 -0.12 -2.73
C GLY A 107 -17.23 -0.66 -4.15
N VAL A 108 -16.12 -1.30 -4.50
CA VAL A 108 -15.90 -1.94 -5.80
C VAL A 108 -15.48 -3.39 -5.59
N ASP A 109 -15.94 -4.27 -6.47
CA ASP A 109 -15.50 -5.66 -6.55
C ASP A 109 -14.23 -5.81 -7.40
N ASP A 110 -13.69 -7.02 -7.46
CA ASP A 110 -12.46 -7.29 -8.19
C ASP A 110 -12.66 -7.26 -9.72
N ASP A 111 -13.89 -7.51 -10.21
CA ASP A 111 -14.20 -7.39 -11.64
C ASP A 111 -14.22 -5.93 -12.10
N PHE A 112 -14.83 -5.02 -11.30
CA PHE A 112 -14.71 -3.58 -11.55
C PHE A 112 -13.23 -3.13 -11.49
N ARG A 113 -12.47 -3.58 -10.47
CA ARG A 113 -11.05 -3.22 -10.30
C ARG A 113 -10.21 -3.60 -11.51
N HIS A 114 -10.53 -4.72 -12.18
CA HIS A 114 -9.89 -5.17 -13.41
C HIS A 114 -10.54 -4.58 -14.68
N GLY A 115 -11.63 -3.83 -14.54
CA GLY A 115 -12.40 -3.25 -15.64
C GLY A 115 -11.69 -2.08 -16.36
N LYS A 116 -12.24 -1.71 -17.52
CA LYS A 116 -11.76 -0.55 -18.30
C LYS A 116 -12.04 0.77 -17.59
N GLU A 117 -13.17 0.86 -16.91
CA GLU A 117 -13.59 2.03 -16.16
C GLU A 117 -12.60 2.35 -15.05
N SER A 118 -12.19 1.34 -14.28
CA SER A 118 -11.17 1.46 -13.23
C SER A 118 -9.81 1.91 -13.79
N LEU A 119 -9.44 1.46 -15.00
CA LEU A 119 -8.23 1.93 -15.67
C LEU A 119 -8.32 3.42 -16.00
N VAL A 120 -9.45 3.87 -16.58
CA VAL A 120 -9.68 5.29 -16.92
C VAL A 120 -9.60 6.15 -15.67
N ASP A 121 -10.23 5.71 -14.57
CA ASP A 121 -10.15 6.41 -13.28
C ASP A 121 -8.68 6.47 -12.79
N THR A 122 -7.96 5.36 -12.84
CA THR A 122 -6.54 5.32 -12.44
C THR A 122 -5.65 6.23 -13.30
N GLN A 123 -5.89 6.30 -14.61
CA GLN A 123 -5.18 7.22 -15.51
C GLN A 123 -5.43 8.69 -15.14
N ALA A 124 -6.68 9.04 -14.84
CA ALA A 124 -7.03 10.38 -14.40
C ALA A 124 -6.41 10.73 -13.02
N ILE A 125 -6.39 9.77 -12.08
CA ILE A 125 -5.71 9.91 -10.79
C ILE A 125 -4.21 10.20 -10.99
N VAL A 126 -3.53 9.40 -11.79
CA VAL A 126 -2.08 9.58 -12.04
C VAL A 126 -1.81 10.91 -12.73
N ALA A 127 -2.65 11.33 -13.69
CA ALA A 127 -2.53 12.64 -14.33
C ALA A 127 -2.65 13.76 -13.29
N LYS A 128 -3.62 13.68 -12.37
CA LYS A 128 -3.81 14.65 -11.29
C LYS A 128 -2.62 14.68 -10.32
N VAL A 129 -2.06 13.52 -10.00
CA VAL A 129 -0.87 13.40 -9.15
C VAL A 129 0.35 14.02 -9.83
N ARG A 130 0.57 13.77 -11.13
CA ARG A 130 1.66 14.40 -11.90
C ARG A 130 1.54 15.92 -11.99
N GLU A 131 0.30 16.44 -12.13
CA GLU A 131 0.03 17.88 -12.08
C GLU A 131 0.43 18.48 -10.72
N ARG A 132 0.11 17.79 -9.63
CA ARG A 132 0.36 18.28 -8.26
C ARG A 132 1.83 18.17 -7.85
N PHE A 133 2.54 17.15 -8.35
CA PHE A 133 3.93 16.84 -8.01
C PHE A 133 4.81 16.69 -9.28
N PRO A 134 5.05 17.77 -10.00
CA PRO A 134 5.88 17.71 -11.20
C PRO A 134 7.31 17.31 -10.84
N GLY A 135 7.79 16.20 -11.40
CA GLY A 135 9.13 15.64 -11.13
C GLY A 135 9.20 14.60 -10.02
N GLY A 136 8.14 14.39 -9.22
CA GLY A 136 8.03 13.26 -8.29
C GLY A 136 7.80 11.95 -9.06
N LYS A 137 8.50 10.88 -8.68
CA LYS A 137 8.21 9.53 -9.16
C LYS A 137 6.92 9.02 -8.51
N ILE A 138 6.14 8.26 -9.25
CA ILE A 138 4.86 7.71 -8.77
C ILE A 138 5.00 6.21 -8.54
N ALA A 139 4.59 5.75 -7.35
CA ALA A 139 4.40 4.35 -7.05
C ALA A 139 2.89 4.07 -6.83
N LEU A 140 2.32 3.12 -7.57
CA LEU A 140 0.99 2.59 -7.29
C LEU A 140 1.14 1.43 -6.31
N VAL A 141 0.50 1.53 -5.15
CA VAL A 141 0.60 0.54 -4.07
C VAL A 141 -0.78 0.00 -3.74
N GLY A 142 -0.98 -1.29 -3.94
CA GLY A 142 -2.22 -1.98 -3.61
C GLY A 142 -2.04 -3.00 -2.48
N THR A 143 -3.07 -3.19 -1.66
CA THR A 143 -3.13 -4.28 -0.70
C THR A 143 -4.39 -5.12 -0.89
N SER A 144 -4.28 -6.45 -0.76
CA SER A 144 -5.42 -7.36 -0.93
C SER A 144 -6.14 -7.09 -2.27
N ALA A 145 -7.46 -6.87 -2.29
CA ALA A 145 -8.23 -6.50 -3.47
C ALA A 145 -7.68 -5.26 -4.20
N GLY A 146 -7.04 -4.31 -3.49
CA GLY A 146 -6.37 -3.16 -4.10
C GLY A 146 -5.25 -3.55 -5.08
N THR A 147 -4.67 -4.75 -4.95
CA THR A 147 -3.68 -5.25 -5.89
C THR A 147 -4.27 -5.55 -7.27
N VAL A 148 -5.57 -5.83 -7.37
CA VAL A 148 -6.26 -6.01 -8.66
C VAL A 148 -6.33 -4.67 -9.42
N SER A 149 -6.62 -3.56 -8.73
CA SER A 149 -6.58 -2.21 -9.35
C SER A 149 -5.18 -1.86 -9.86
N VAL A 150 -4.15 -2.11 -9.04
CA VAL A 150 -2.74 -1.85 -9.42
C VAL A 150 -2.31 -2.80 -10.55
N GLY A 151 -2.70 -4.08 -10.49
CA GLY A 151 -2.45 -5.08 -11.54
C GLY A 151 -3.09 -4.70 -12.86
N ASN A 152 -4.34 -4.22 -12.84
CA ASN A 152 -5.03 -3.71 -14.04
C ASN A 152 -4.25 -2.56 -14.71
N ALA A 153 -3.77 -1.60 -13.90
CA ALA A 153 -2.96 -0.49 -14.41
C ALA A 153 -1.63 -0.98 -14.98
N LEU A 154 -0.94 -1.88 -14.28
CA LEU A 154 0.32 -2.48 -14.73
C LEU A 154 0.15 -3.23 -16.06
N GLU A 155 -0.88 -4.06 -16.19
CA GLU A 155 -1.11 -4.90 -17.36
C GLU A 155 -1.45 -4.08 -18.61
N ARG A 156 -2.25 -3.02 -18.45
CA ARG A 156 -2.77 -2.25 -19.58
C ARG A 156 -1.93 -1.01 -19.92
N ASP A 157 -1.17 -0.50 -18.97
CA ASP A 157 -0.29 0.66 -19.14
C ASP A 157 0.91 0.59 -18.17
N ALA A 158 1.87 -0.28 -18.47
CA ALA A 158 3.06 -0.49 -17.64
C ALA A 158 3.93 0.76 -17.44
N LYS A 159 3.65 1.86 -18.17
CA LYS A 159 4.37 3.14 -18.10
C LYS A 159 3.58 4.22 -17.34
N ILE A 160 2.38 3.91 -16.87
CA ILE A 160 1.54 4.87 -16.14
C ILE A 160 2.22 5.36 -14.86
N ALA A 161 3.02 4.51 -14.23
CA ALA A 161 3.76 4.82 -12.99
C ALA A 161 5.22 4.35 -13.08
N ASP A 162 6.05 4.84 -12.15
CA ASP A 162 7.48 4.49 -12.07
C ASP A 162 7.72 3.18 -11.30
N ALA A 163 6.77 2.76 -10.47
CA ALA A 163 6.80 1.51 -9.73
C ALA A 163 5.40 1.01 -9.36
N PHE A 164 5.28 -0.31 -9.19
CA PHE A 164 4.06 -1.00 -8.77
C PHE A 164 4.37 -1.89 -7.58
N VAL A 165 3.58 -1.79 -6.52
CA VAL A 165 3.76 -2.58 -5.29
C VAL A 165 2.47 -3.33 -4.96
N LEU A 166 2.58 -4.65 -4.83
CA LEU A 166 1.47 -5.58 -4.63
C LEU A 166 1.66 -6.26 -3.27
N THR A 167 0.95 -5.80 -2.24
CA THR A 167 1.04 -6.36 -0.88
C THR A 167 -0.12 -7.29 -0.57
N SER A 168 0.14 -8.46 0.02
CA SER A 168 -0.86 -9.52 0.25
C SER A 168 -1.77 -9.72 -0.96
N PRO A 169 -1.19 -9.99 -2.16
CA PRO A 169 -1.89 -9.87 -3.43
C PRO A 169 -2.98 -10.94 -3.60
N VAL A 170 -4.11 -10.56 -4.21
CA VAL A 170 -5.18 -11.48 -4.58
C VAL A 170 -4.74 -12.30 -5.79
N THR A 171 -4.32 -13.53 -5.54
CA THR A 171 -3.86 -14.49 -6.56
C THR A 171 -4.83 -15.64 -6.79
N LEU A 172 -5.82 -15.81 -5.90
CA LEU A 172 -6.85 -16.84 -6.03
C LEU A 172 -8.23 -16.23 -5.80
N SER A 173 -9.21 -16.61 -6.62
CA SER A 173 -10.62 -16.29 -6.40
C SER A 173 -11.44 -17.58 -6.34
N ARG A 174 -12.34 -17.68 -5.34
CA ARG A 174 -13.31 -18.77 -5.24
C ARG A 174 -14.61 -18.48 -5.99
N ARG A 175 -14.81 -17.22 -6.36
CA ARG A 175 -16.01 -16.73 -7.06
C ARG A 175 -15.77 -16.46 -8.54
N HIS A 176 -14.58 -16.85 -9.06
CA HIS A 176 -14.14 -16.52 -10.42
C HIS A 176 -14.03 -15.00 -10.70
N GLU A 177 -13.92 -14.19 -9.65
CA GLU A 177 -13.63 -12.77 -9.77
C GLU A 177 -12.18 -12.57 -10.24
N ALA A 178 -11.88 -11.40 -10.79
CA ALA A 178 -10.54 -11.06 -11.29
C ALA A 178 -9.47 -11.16 -10.19
N THR A 179 -8.28 -11.59 -10.60
CA THR A 179 -7.09 -11.70 -9.73
C THR A 179 -5.87 -11.16 -10.48
N ILE A 180 -4.72 -11.09 -9.80
CA ILE A 180 -3.45 -10.76 -10.46
C ILE A 180 -2.68 -12.01 -10.94
N ALA A 181 -3.26 -13.21 -10.83
CA ALA A 181 -2.55 -14.44 -11.17
C ALA A 181 -2.12 -14.52 -12.65
N ASP A 182 -2.92 -13.92 -13.53
CA ASP A 182 -2.74 -13.97 -14.98
C ASP A 182 -2.02 -12.75 -15.56
N LEU A 183 -1.46 -11.86 -14.70
CA LEU A 183 -0.68 -10.71 -15.18
C LEU A 183 0.41 -11.17 -16.15
N ASP A 184 0.46 -10.57 -17.36
CA ASP A 184 1.39 -10.93 -18.43
C ASP A 184 2.48 -9.88 -18.71
N VAL A 185 2.66 -8.95 -17.81
CA VAL A 185 3.76 -7.98 -17.85
C VAL A 185 5.00 -8.57 -17.20
N ASP A 186 6.13 -8.44 -17.84
CA ASP A 186 7.42 -8.91 -17.33
C ASP A 186 8.13 -7.83 -16.50
N GLY A 187 8.87 -8.22 -15.47
CA GLY A 187 9.65 -7.32 -14.61
C GLY A 187 10.76 -6.55 -15.32
N THR A 188 11.09 -6.90 -16.58
CA THR A 188 11.96 -6.07 -17.42
C THR A 188 11.23 -4.91 -18.10
N GLN A 189 9.90 -4.94 -18.13
CA GLN A 189 9.06 -3.90 -18.73
C GLN A 189 8.58 -2.88 -17.70
N ALA A 190 8.46 -3.28 -16.44
CA ALA A 190 8.01 -2.45 -15.34
C ALA A 190 8.72 -2.82 -14.04
N ARG A 191 8.89 -1.85 -13.16
CA ARG A 191 9.43 -2.07 -11.83
C ARG A 191 8.32 -2.52 -10.89
N VAL A 192 8.31 -3.80 -10.53
CA VAL A 192 7.24 -4.43 -9.73
C VAL A 192 7.81 -5.10 -8.49
N LEU A 193 7.20 -4.84 -7.34
CA LEU A 193 7.45 -5.53 -6.09
C LEU A 193 6.20 -6.30 -5.66
N VAL A 194 6.36 -7.57 -5.37
CA VAL A 194 5.37 -8.39 -4.66
C VAL A 194 5.85 -8.57 -3.22
N LEU A 195 4.98 -8.28 -2.25
CA LEU A 195 5.30 -8.46 -0.83
C LEU A 195 4.20 -9.27 -0.15
N SER A 196 4.59 -10.37 0.49
CA SER A 196 3.69 -11.28 1.18
C SER A 196 4.14 -11.57 2.60
N ASN A 197 3.18 -11.92 3.46
CA ASN A 197 3.46 -12.45 4.79
C ASN A 197 3.33 -13.98 4.76
N ALA A 198 4.39 -14.70 5.14
CA ALA A 198 4.37 -16.17 5.22
C ALA A 198 3.31 -16.70 6.21
N GLY A 199 2.94 -15.88 7.22
CA GLY A 199 1.86 -16.19 8.16
C GLY A 199 0.46 -15.83 7.68
N ASP A 200 0.29 -15.32 6.45
CA ASP A 200 -1.01 -14.97 5.89
C ASP A 200 -1.88 -16.22 5.66
N MET A 201 -3.03 -16.26 6.31
CA MET A 201 -4.00 -17.36 6.21
C MET A 201 -5.20 -17.02 5.32
N CYS A 202 -5.19 -15.88 4.64
CA CYS A 202 -6.24 -15.50 3.70
C CYS A 202 -6.20 -16.38 2.45
N PRO A 203 -7.29 -17.11 2.13
CA PRO A 203 -7.27 -18.06 1.02
C PRO A 203 -7.17 -17.41 -0.36
N SER A 204 -7.40 -16.11 -0.47
CA SER A 204 -7.25 -15.38 -1.73
C SER A 204 -5.82 -14.87 -1.96
N SER A 205 -4.96 -14.90 -0.91
CA SER A 205 -3.62 -14.30 -0.96
C SER A 205 -2.52 -15.23 -0.41
N PRO A 206 -2.45 -16.50 -0.86
CA PRO A 206 -1.41 -17.42 -0.37
C PRO A 206 -0.03 -16.97 -0.81
N ALA A 207 0.89 -16.84 0.17
CA ALA A 207 2.24 -16.29 -0.05
C ALA A 207 3.06 -17.12 -1.05
N ASP A 208 2.90 -18.44 -1.06
CA ASP A 208 3.60 -19.32 -1.99
C ASP A 208 3.14 -19.15 -3.46
N VAL A 209 1.86 -18.84 -3.69
CA VAL A 209 1.33 -18.51 -5.02
C VAL A 209 1.86 -17.16 -5.49
N ALA A 210 1.84 -16.16 -4.62
CA ALA A 210 2.39 -14.84 -4.89
C ALA A 210 3.90 -14.89 -5.21
N LYS A 211 4.66 -15.71 -4.48
CA LYS A 211 6.08 -15.95 -4.73
C LYS A 211 6.32 -16.58 -6.11
N ARG A 212 5.54 -17.59 -6.49
CA ARG A 212 5.64 -18.22 -7.82
C ARG A 212 5.30 -17.23 -8.93
N LEU A 213 4.26 -16.39 -8.76
CA LEU A 213 3.93 -15.34 -9.71
C LEU A 213 5.13 -14.39 -9.89
N ALA A 214 5.69 -13.88 -8.79
CA ALA A 214 6.84 -12.97 -8.83
C ALA A 214 8.03 -13.61 -9.56
N GLN A 215 8.36 -14.86 -9.27
CA GLN A 215 9.45 -15.59 -9.94
C GLN A 215 9.19 -15.77 -11.45
N ASN A 216 7.97 -16.18 -11.82
CA ASN A 216 7.60 -16.41 -13.22
C ASN A 216 7.61 -15.13 -14.06
N ARG A 217 7.30 -13.98 -13.45
CA ARG A 217 7.24 -12.67 -14.10
C ARG A 217 8.50 -11.82 -13.87
N ARG A 218 9.51 -12.34 -13.17
CA ARG A 218 10.74 -11.62 -12.82
C ARG A 218 10.47 -10.33 -12.02
N TYR A 219 9.46 -10.35 -11.15
CA TYR A 219 9.21 -9.29 -10.19
C TYR A 219 10.11 -9.45 -8.97
N ASP A 220 10.44 -8.34 -8.34
CA ASP A 220 11.07 -8.39 -7.03
C ASP A 220 10.10 -8.97 -6.00
N TYR A 221 10.62 -9.77 -5.06
CA TYR A 221 9.81 -10.44 -4.04
C TYR A 221 10.40 -10.22 -2.66
N ILE A 222 9.56 -9.77 -1.74
CA ILE A 222 9.89 -9.66 -0.32
C ILE A 222 8.90 -10.52 0.47
N GLU A 223 9.43 -11.37 1.35
CA GLU A 223 8.63 -12.15 2.29
C GLU A 223 8.92 -11.66 3.71
N VAL A 224 7.87 -11.36 4.44
CA VAL A 224 7.89 -11.13 5.88
C VAL A 224 7.24 -12.30 6.59
N ASN A 225 7.43 -12.43 7.89
CA ASN A 225 6.81 -13.49 8.67
C ASN A 225 6.31 -12.93 10.00
N SER A 226 4.99 -12.85 10.13
CA SER A 226 4.28 -12.52 11.37
C SER A 226 3.00 -13.34 11.44
N SER A 227 2.65 -13.77 12.64
CA SER A 227 1.40 -14.47 12.93
C SER A 227 0.47 -13.65 13.83
N ASP A 228 0.78 -12.36 14.05
CA ASP A 228 0.01 -11.50 14.94
C ASP A 228 -1.33 -11.14 14.32
N GLY A 229 -2.38 -11.21 15.13
CA GLY A 229 -3.71 -10.78 14.76
C GLY A 229 -4.73 -11.91 14.60
N ASP A 230 -5.84 -11.60 13.92
CA ASP A 230 -6.98 -12.48 13.76
C ASP A 230 -6.72 -13.55 12.68
N THR A 231 -6.63 -14.80 13.10
CA THR A 231 -6.48 -15.98 12.23
C THR A 231 -7.78 -16.77 12.05
N SER A 232 -8.90 -16.30 12.61
CA SER A 232 -10.21 -16.94 12.47
C SER A 232 -10.68 -16.96 11.01
N ALA A 233 -11.58 -17.86 10.69
CA ALA A 233 -12.14 -17.95 9.33
C ALA A 233 -12.85 -16.65 8.88
N ALA A 234 -13.37 -15.86 9.82
CA ALA A 234 -14.06 -14.60 9.54
C ALA A 234 -13.08 -13.42 9.41
N GLY A 235 -12.01 -13.40 10.19
CA GLY A 235 -11.10 -12.25 10.31
C GLY A 235 -9.78 -12.36 9.55
N ARG A 236 -9.36 -13.55 9.15
CA ARG A 236 -8.02 -13.83 8.58
C ARG A 236 -7.65 -13.08 7.31
N CYS A 237 -8.63 -12.53 6.58
CA CYS A 237 -8.40 -11.63 5.44
C CYS A 237 -8.59 -10.15 5.80
N GLY A 238 -8.74 -9.84 7.09
CA GLY A 238 -8.94 -8.49 7.60
C GLY A 238 -7.64 -7.71 7.78
N GLY A 239 -7.77 -6.41 7.97
CA GLY A 239 -6.62 -5.54 8.23
C GLY A 239 -5.90 -5.85 9.54
N HIS A 240 -6.62 -6.37 10.55
CA HIS A 240 -6.05 -6.77 11.85
C HIS A 240 -5.66 -8.26 11.93
N ALA A 241 -5.25 -8.82 10.81
CA ALA A 241 -4.76 -10.18 10.65
C ALA A 241 -3.30 -10.17 10.15
N PRO A 242 -2.62 -11.31 10.09
CA PRO A 242 -1.34 -11.44 9.39
C PRO A 242 -1.43 -10.98 7.92
N HIS A 243 -2.60 -11.14 7.29
CA HIS A 243 -2.93 -10.61 5.96
C HIS A 243 -2.73 -9.09 5.85
N GLY A 244 -3.06 -8.35 6.89
CA GLY A 244 -2.89 -6.89 6.99
C GLY A 244 -1.58 -6.48 7.67
N PHE A 245 -0.62 -7.38 7.86
CA PHE A 245 0.69 -7.08 8.46
C PHE A 245 0.60 -6.47 9.86
N LEU A 246 -0.39 -6.91 10.67
CA LEU A 246 -0.57 -6.39 12.02
C LEU A 246 0.71 -6.54 12.85
N GLY A 247 1.13 -5.44 13.50
CA GLY A 247 2.30 -5.40 14.39
C GLY A 247 3.65 -5.28 13.69
N ILE A 248 3.70 -5.36 12.35
CA ILE A 248 4.92 -5.23 11.56
C ILE A 248 4.82 -4.16 10.46
N GLU A 249 3.85 -3.24 10.57
CA GLU A 249 3.57 -2.23 9.57
C GLU A 249 4.80 -1.40 9.20
N THR A 250 5.51 -0.91 10.21
CA THR A 250 6.72 -0.08 10.03
C THR A 250 7.83 -0.84 9.31
N ASP A 251 8.05 -2.13 9.64
CA ASP A 251 9.03 -2.97 8.94
C ASP A 251 8.65 -3.17 7.46
N VAL A 252 7.37 -3.47 7.20
CA VAL A 252 6.87 -3.68 5.83
C VAL A 252 7.03 -2.41 4.99
N ILE A 253 6.60 -1.25 5.51
CA ILE A 253 6.72 0.03 4.81
C ILE A 253 8.19 0.37 4.60
N GLY A 254 9.05 0.23 5.62
CA GLY A 254 10.49 0.49 5.51
C GLY A 254 11.17 -0.36 4.44
N ARG A 255 10.75 -1.63 4.24
CA ARG A 255 11.25 -2.49 3.17
C ARG A 255 10.82 -2.00 1.79
N ILE A 256 9.56 -1.55 1.65
CA ILE A 256 9.08 -0.98 0.38
C ILE A 256 9.81 0.33 0.07
N GLN A 257 10.00 1.20 1.05
CA GLN A 257 10.73 2.46 0.90
C GLN A 257 12.20 2.22 0.51
N ALA A 258 12.86 1.26 1.16
CA ALA A 258 14.22 0.86 0.81
C ALA A 258 14.30 0.35 -0.64
N TRP A 259 13.31 -0.45 -1.06
CA TRP A 259 13.21 -0.93 -2.43
C TRP A 259 12.97 0.23 -3.41
N LEU A 260 12.09 1.17 -3.13
CA LEU A 260 11.84 2.34 -3.99
C LEU A 260 13.09 3.22 -4.15
N LYS A 261 13.88 3.40 -3.08
CA LYS A 261 15.12 4.20 -3.07
C LYS A 261 16.29 3.50 -3.76
N ALA A 262 16.30 2.16 -3.81
CA ALA A 262 17.33 1.40 -4.52
C ALA A 262 17.24 1.60 -6.04
N PRO A 263 18.34 1.56 -6.79
CA PRO A 263 18.31 1.57 -8.25
C PRO A 263 17.59 0.31 -8.77
N PRO A 264 16.88 0.39 -9.91
CA PRO A 264 16.29 -0.79 -10.54
C PRO A 264 17.37 -1.85 -10.84
N GLN A 265 17.09 -3.12 -10.51
CA GLN A 265 18.07 -4.22 -10.67
C GLN A 265 18.51 -4.42 -12.13
N ASN A 266 17.67 -4.02 -13.09
CA ASN A 266 17.96 -4.14 -14.54
C ASN A 266 18.83 -3.00 -15.10
N ALA A 267 19.23 -1.99 -14.30
CA ALA A 267 20.13 -0.92 -14.76
C ALA A 267 21.61 -1.35 -14.81
N SER A 268 21.97 -2.53 -14.27
CA SER A 268 23.36 -2.98 -14.10
C SER A 268 23.91 -3.82 -15.27
N SER A 269 23.17 -4.06 -16.35
CA SER A 269 23.61 -4.91 -17.48
C SER A 269 23.77 -4.18 -18.81
N ALA A 270 23.85 -2.85 -18.79
CA ALA A 270 24.13 -2.03 -19.99
C ALA A 270 25.53 -1.39 -19.86
N HIS A 271 26.60 -2.22 -19.89
CA HIS A 271 27.97 -1.79 -20.14
C HIS A 271 28.65 -2.77 -21.08
#